data_33f206401d40efe976be6b8c54bfae82
#
_entry.id   33f206401d40efe976be6b8c54bfae82
#
_cell.length_a   1.000
_cell.length_b   1.000
_cell.length_c   1.000
_cell.angle_alpha   90.00
_cell.angle_beta   90.00
_cell.angle_gamma   90.00
#
_symmetry.space_group_name_H-M   'P 1'
#
loop_
_entity.id
_entity.type
_entity.pdbx_description
1 polymer ?
#
loop_
_entity_poly.entity_id
_entity_poly.type
_entity_poly.pdbx_seq_one_letter_code
_entity_poly.pdbx_strand_id
1 'polypeptide(L)'
;MVEKVYNMTYSDKRTVEMLISDENVHYLHMIFNKGEGLPEHFSNSNVYMTVLKGILSIALNEQIIHEYEQGSVLKIPFKTKMNVGNKHDEILELIVVKAPAPVK
;
A
#
# COMPACT_ATOMS: atom_id res chain seq x y z
N MET A 1 -26.70 -13.49 -1.54
CA MET A 1 -25.44 -13.66 -0.80
C MET A 1 -25.29 -12.57 0.24
N VAL A 2 -24.76 -12.89 1.38
CA VAL A 2 -24.47 -11.93 2.44
C VAL A 2 -23.22 -11.13 2.09
N GLU A 3 -22.21 -11.80 1.58
CA GLU A 3 -20.93 -11.19 1.26
C GLU A 3 -20.98 -10.36 -0.02
N LYS A 4 -20.20 -9.27 -0.03
CA LYS A 4 -19.90 -8.51 -1.25
C LYS A 4 -18.51 -8.94 -1.71
N VAL A 5 -18.37 -9.17 -3.01
CA VAL A 5 -17.11 -9.66 -3.58
C VAL A 5 -16.51 -8.58 -4.46
N TYR A 6 -15.23 -8.31 -4.24
CA TYR A 6 -14.44 -7.36 -5.00
C TYR A 6 -13.25 -8.10 -5.59
N ASN A 7 -12.90 -7.80 -6.82
CA ASN A 7 -11.81 -8.49 -7.51
C ASN A 7 -10.67 -7.53 -7.79
N MET A 8 -9.47 -7.95 -7.44
CA MET A 8 -8.27 -7.20 -7.78
C MET A 8 -7.97 -7.29 -9.27
N THR A 9 -7.43 -6.22 -9.82
CA THR A 9 -6.96 -6.21 -11.20
C THR A 9 -5.72 -7.09 -11.32
N TYR A 10 -5.69 -7.97 -12.31
CA TYR A 10 -4.48 -8.68 -12.71
C TYR A 10 -3.81 -7.90 -13.82
N SER A 11 -2.61 -7.38 -13.56
CA SER A 11 -1.91 -6.55 -14.52
C SER A 11 -0.41 -6.52 -14.20
N ASP A 12 0.39 -6.22 -15.21
CA ASP A 12 1.80 -5.90 -15.04
C ASP A 12 2.06 -4.39 -15.14
N LYS A 13 0.99 -3.59 -15.14
CA LYS A 13 1.06 -2.13 -15.24
C LYS A 13 0.81 -1.50 -13.89
N ARG A 14 1.34 -0.28 -13.71
CA ARG A 14 1.09 0.51 -12.51
C ARG A 14 -0.40 0.57 -12.23
N THR A 15 -0.77 0.20 -11.02
CA THR A 15 -2.16 0.17 -10.58
C THR A 15 -2.24 0.72 -9.16
N VAL A 16 -3.19 1.61 -8.94
CA VAL A 16 -3.58 2.04 -7.60
C VAL A 16 -5.11 2.04 -7.61
N GLU A 17 -5.72 1.08 -6.97
CA GLU A 17 -7.18 0.94 -7.00
C GLU A 17 -7.73 0.78 -5.60
N MET A 18 -8.84 1.44 -5.34
CA MET A 18 -9.57 1.29 -4.09
C MET A 18 -10.70 0.28 -4.30
N LEU A 19 -10.55 -0.89 -3.69
CA LEU A 19 -11.53 -1.97 -3.82
C LEU A 19 -12.73 -1.77 -2.90
N ILE A 20 -12.48 -1.32 -1.67
CA ILE A 20 -13.54 -1.09 -0.68
C ILE A 20 -13.34 0.30 -0.10
N SER A 21 -14.42 1.06 -0.06
CA SER A 21 -14.43 2.39 0.56
C SER A 21 -15.73 2.54 1.32
N ASP A 22 -15.66 2.43 2.62
CA ASP A 22 -16.82 2.63 3.51
C ASP A 22 -16.37 3.38 4.78
N GLU A 23 -17.25 3.50 5.76
CA GLU A 23 -16.95 4.22 6.99
C GLU A 23 -15.91 3.53 7.87
N ASN A 24 -15.66 2.25 7.65
CA ASN A 24 -14.75 1.47 8.49
C ASN A 24 -13.34 1.42 7.92
N VAL A 25 -13.21 1.21 6.61
CA VAL A 25 -11.91 1.01 5.98
C VAL A 25 -11.85 1.57 4.57
N HIS A 26 -10.63 1.90 4.14
CA HIS A 26 -10.27 1.95 2.72
C HIS A 26 -9.35 0.77 2.46
N TYR A 27 -9.71 -0.06 1.49
CA TYR A 27 -8.97 -1.25 1.12
C TYR A 27 -8.43 -1.04 -0.30
N LEU A 28 -7.11 -0.92 -0.42
CA LEU A 28 -6.46 -0.60 -1.69
C LEU A 28 -5.56 -1.75 -2.14
N HIS A 29 -5.45 -1.86 -3.45
CA HIS A 29 -4.52 -2.77 -4.11
C HIS A 29 -3.62 -1.96 -5.02
N MET A 30 -2.32 -2.22 -4.96
CA MET A 30 -1.33 -1.44 -5.71
C MET A 30 -0.34 -2.35 -6.41
N ILE A 31 0.04 -1.95 -7.63
CA ILE A 31 1.07 -2.62 -8.42
C ILE A 31 2.04 -1.54 -8.90
N PHE A 32 3.33 -1.75 -8.66
CA PHE A 32 4.39 -0.84 -9.10
C PHE A 32 5.49 -1.59 -9.82
N ASN A 33 5.88 -1.09 -10.98
CA ASN A 33 7.07 -1.52 -11.69
C ASN A 33 8.29 -0.80 -11.12
N LYS A 34 9.48 -1.20 -11.54
CA LYS A 34 10.72 -0.56 -11.11
C LYS A 34 10.67 0.95 -11.32
N GLY A 35 11.02 1.69 -10.29
CA GLY A 35 11.03 3.15 -10.31
C GLY A 35 9.69 3.81 -10.04
N GLU A 36 8.63 3.02 -9.90
CA GLU A 36 7.28 3.53 -9.61
C GLU A 36 6.98 3.48 -8.12
N GLY A 37 6.03 4.29 -7.70
CA GLY A 37 5.59 4.34 -6.32
C GLY A 37 4.56 5.44 -6.13
N LEU A 38 4.42 5.88 -4.88
CA LEU A 38 3.51 6.96 -4.51
C LEU A 38 4.30 8.23 -4.23
N PRO A 39 3.70 9.41 -4.50
CA PRO A 39 4.31 10.66 -4.04
C PRO A 39 4.47 10.64 -2.53
N GLU A 40 5.52 11.29 -2.04
CA GLU A 40 5.70 11.44 -0.59
C GLU A 40 4.48 12.11 0.02
N HIS A 41 3.97 11.54 1.08
CA HIS A 41 2.76 12.06 1.74
C HIS A 41 2.72 11.59 3.19
N PHE A 42 1.85 12.22 3.98
CA PHE A 42 1.59 11.79 5.36
C PHE A 42 0.39 10.85 5.36
N SER A 43 0.49 9.79 6.15
CA SER A 43 -0.63 8.86 6.33
C SER A 43 -1.81 9.61 6.96
N ASN A 44 -2.99 9.42 6.39
CA ASN A 44 -4.22 10.07 6.85
C ASN A 44 -5.11 9.14 7.67
N SER A 45 -4.56 8.01 8.09
CA SER A 45 -5.15 7.05 9.00
C SER A 45 -4.06 6.08 9.43
N ASN A 46 -4.40 5.09 10.25
CA ASN A 46 -3.50 3.96 10.49
C ASN A 46 -3.46 3.12 9.22
N VAL A 47 -2.27 2.73 8.80
CA VAL A 47 -2.06 1.99 7.56
C VAL A 47 -1.55 0.59 7.89
N TYR A 48 -2.18 -0.41 7.29
CA TYR A 48 -1.76 -1.79 7.38
C TYR A 48 -1.39 -2.23 5.97
N MET A 49 -0.11 -2.46 5.73
CA MET A 49 0.42 -2.71 4.39
C MET A 49 0.99 -4.11 4.31
N THR A 50 0.51 -4.90 3.34
CA THR A 50 0.98 -6.26 3.10
C THR A 50 1.74 -6.30 1.78
N VAL A 51 2.94 -6.86 1.81
CA VAL A 51 3.72 -7.12 0.58
C VAL A 51 3.26 -8.46 0.02
N LEU A 52 2.49 -8.43 -1.06
CA LEU A 52 2.01 -9.66 -1.72
C LEU A 52 3.08 -10.25 -2.63
N LYS A 53 3.89 -9.40 -3.26
CA LYS A 53 4.88 -9.82 -4.24
C LYS A 53 5.96 -8.77 -4.34
N GLY A 54 7.19 -9.19 -4.59
CA GLY A 54 8.32 -8.30 -4.79
C GLY A 54 8.89 -7.76 -3.50
N ILE A 55 9.59 -6.65 -3.60
CA ILE A 55 10.30 -6.01 -2.49
C ILE A 55 9.83 -4.56 -2.37
N LEU A 56 9.27 -4.23 -1.22
CA LEU A 56 8.86 -2.87 -0.90
C LEU A 56 10.07 -2.08 -0.41
N SER A 57 10.31 -0.93 -1.03
CA SER A 57 11.27 0.06 -0.55
C SER A 57 10.48 1.20 0.08
N ILE A 58 10.68 1.45 1.36
CA ILE A 58 9.89 2.43 2.10
C ILE A 58 10.75 3.23 3.06
N ALA A 59 10.55 4.55 3.07
CA ALA A 59 11.13 5.45 4.05
C ALA A 59 10.02 6.09 4.86
N LEU A 60 10.10 6.00 6.17
CA LEU A 60 9.10 6.53 7.10
C LEU A 60 9.73 7.63 7.94
N ASN A 61 9.08 8.79 8.01
CA ASN A 61 9.57 9.97 8.73
C ASN A 61 11.00 10.31 8.28
N GLU A 62 11.92 10.50 9.21
CA GLU A 62 13.32 10.82 8.90
C GLU A 62 14.23 9.58 8.90
N GLN A 63 13.64 8.39 8.87
CA GLN A 63 14.39 7.16 8.81
C GLN A 63 14.97 6.92 7.42
N ILE A 64 16.02 6.09 7.36
CA ILE A 64 16.55 5.62 6.08
C ILE A 64 15.57 4.65 5.44
N ILE A 65 15.74 4.43 4.15
CA ILE A 65 14.94 3.44 3.41
C ILE A 65 15.19 2.05 3.99
N HIS A 66 14.10 1.35 4.27
CA HIS A 66 14.12 -0.07 4.61
C HIS A 66 13.41 -0.85 3.51
N GLU A 67 13.81 -2.11 3.36
CA GLU A 67 13.22 -3.00 2.36
C GLU A 67 12.56 -4.19 3.03
N TYR A 68 11.38 -4.57 2.51
CA TYR A 68 10.60 -5.67 3.06
C TYR A 68 10.15 -6.58 1.93
N GLU A 69 10.33 -7.88 2.15
CA GLU A 69 10.04 -8.91 1.16
C GLU A 69 8.60 -9.37 1.23
N GLN A 70 8.21 -10.16 0.23
CA GLN A 70 6.91 -10.83 0.16
C GLN A 70 6.55 -11.47 1.50
N GLY A 71 5.34 -11.24 1.97
CA GLY A 71 4.84 -11.77 3.22
C GLY A 71 4.98 -10.82 4.40
N SER A 72 5.70 -9.70 4.24
CA SER A 72 5.82 -8.71 5.30
C SER A 72 4.51 -7.94 5.46
N VAL A 73 4.14 -7.68 6.71
CA VAL A 73 2.98 -6.85 7.05
C VAL A 73 3.47 -5.71 7.92
N LEU A 74 3.24 -4.47 7.46
CA LEU A 74 3.65 -3.27 8.18
C LEU A 74 2.44 -2.60 8.79
N LYS A 75 2.58 -2.17 10.05
CA LYS A 75 1.60 -1.30 10.70
C LYS A 75 2.22 0.08 10.84
N ILE A 76 1.62 1.06 10.18
CA ILE A 76 2.16 2.42 10.09
C ILE A 76 1.17 3.38 10.75
N PRO A 77 1.60 4.13 11.77
CA PRO A 77 0.69 5.03 12.49
C PRO A 77 0.18 6.19 11.63
N PHE A 78 -0.94 6.75 12.04
CA PHE A 78 -1.48 8.00 11.52
C PHE A 78 -0.43 9.12 11.61
N LYS A 79 -0.39 10.00 10.62
CA LYS A 79 0.52 11.16 10.53
C LYS A 79 2.00 10.78 10.38
N THR A 80 2.26 9.64 9.76
CA THR A 80 3.63 9.24 9.40
C THR A 80 3.91 9.68 7.98
N LYS A 81 5.04 10.34 7.76
CA LYS A 81 5.50 10.69 6.42
C LYS A 81 5.97 9.41 5.74
N MET A 82 5.47 9.15 4.53
CA MET A 82 5.73 7.91 3.83
C MET A 82 6.26 8.16 2.43
N ASN A 83 7.33 7.43 2.09
CA ASN A 83 7.86 7.33 0.74
C ASN A 83 7.82 5.86 0.35
N VAL A 84 6.90 5.52 -0.53
CA VAL A 84 6.63 4.13 -0.93
C VAL A 84 7.04 3.92 -2.37
N GLY A 85 7.84 2.89 -2.64
CA GLY A 85 8.26 2.64 -3.99
C GLY A 85 8.84 1.26 -4.24
N ASN A 86 9.16 1.04 -5.50
CA ASN A 86 9.82 -0.17 -5.97
C ASN A 86 11.15 0.18 -6.63
N LYS A 87 12.26 -0.28 -6.04
CA LYS A 87 13.61 -0.06 -6.56
C LYS A 87 14.18 -1.29 -7.27
N HIS A 88 13.41 -2.35 -7.39
CA HIS A 88 13.86 -3.63 -7.93
C HIS A 88 13.17 -3.95 -9.25
N ASP A 89 13.75 -4.90 -9.99
CA ASP A 89 13.21 -5.30 -11.30
C ASP A 89 11.90 -6.07 -11.18
N GLU A 90 11.72 -6.80 -10.09
CA GLU A 90 10.49 -7.55 -9.86
C GLU A 90 9.33 -6.60 -9.55
N ILE A 91 8.15 -6.92 -10.08
CA ILE A 91 6.93 -6.17 -9.78
C ILE A 91 6.65 -6.22 -8.28
N LEU A 92 6.33 -5.06 -7.71
CA LEU A 92 5.87 -4.94 -6.33
C LEU A 92 4.36 -4.90 -6.32
N GLU A 93 3.75 -5.77 -5.52
CA GLU A 93 2.31 -5.79 -5.33
C GLU A 93 1.98 -5.67 -3.85
N LEU A 94 1.08 -4.72 -3.52
CA LEU A 94 0.73 -4.38 -2.15
C LEU A 94 -0.77 -4.42 -1.93
N ILE A 95 -1.15 -4.84 -0.72
CA ILE A 95 -2.47 -4.53 -0.16
C ILE A 95 -2.27 -3.47 0.91
N VAL A 96 -3.07 -2.42 0.85
CA VAL A 96 -3.01 -1.31 1.81
C VAL A 96 -4.39 -1.10 2.40
N VAL A 97 -4.48 -1.25 3.72
CA VAL A 97 -5.73 -1.03 4.45
C VAL A 97 -5.57 0.18 5.34
N LYS A 98 -6.48 1.12 5.22
CA LYS A 98 -6.56 2.29 6.11
C LYS A 98 -7.75 2.07 7.05
N ALA A 99 -7.49 2.07 8.35
CA ALA A 99 -8.51 1.83 9.37
C ALA A 99 -8.25 2.71 10.59
N PRO A 100 -9.23 3.53 10.98
CA PRO A 100 -10.52 3.75 10.33
C PRO A 100 -10.38 4.40 8.97
N ALA A 101 -11.46 4.41 8.19
CA ALA A 101 -11.46 5.11 6.92
C ALA A 101 -11.04 6.57 7.13
N PRO A 102 -10.17 7.13 6.27
CA PRO A 102 -9.72 8.51 6.44
C PRO A 102 -10.88 9.51 6.41
N VAL A 103 -10.80 10.49 7.26
CA VAL A 103 -11.77 11.61 7.29
C VAL A 103 -11.32 12.65 6.28
N LYS A 104 -12.28 13.18 5.54
CA LYS A 104 -12.00 14.25 4.56
C LYS A 104 -11.87 15.61 5.24
#